data_be5e0f0822db81cf946ccde5c406e1f8
#
_entry.id   be5e0f0822db81cf946ccde5c406e1f8
#
_cell.length_a   1.000
_cell.length_b   1.000
_cell.length_c   1.000
_cell.angle_alpha   90.00
_cell.angle_beta   90.00
_cell.angle_gamma   90.00
#
_symmetry.space_group_name_H-M   'P 1'
#
loop_
_entity.id
_entity.type
_entity.pdbx_description
1 polymer ?
#
loop_
_entity_poly.entity_id
_entity_poly.type
_entity_poly.pdbx_seq_one_letter_code
_entity_poly.pdbx_strand_id
1 'polypeptide(L)'
;MFSLSKQTVFGVVGGDRRQAAAAVRLAEMGYPVRAFFLDGIPSLESSGLLCSDSSLLGQCDVVILPMPVSRDGEQLNAPFDSRVVSLADCLSQCREDALLFGGKVSQKDQQLAQRFRLNLRDYLLQEEMAILNAVPTAEGAVQLALEESDHTLWESRCLVCGFGRCGKTLALLLKGFGAQVTIAARKQSDLALARTLGFSAVPIGCIEQFLPHQQIILNTVPAPILGQSELIYCPPDCLILDLASLPGGVDLPAAEQLGIRALRALALPGKVAPVTAGHIILDTVINMIEADSPSDCAETESMR
;
A
#
# COMPACT_ATOMS: atom_id res chain seq x y z
N MET A 1 21.02 -19.46 11.02
CA MET A 1 20.21 -18.25 11.25
C MET A 1 20.77 -17.16 10.36
N PHE A 2 19.95 -16.47 9.58
CA PHE A 2 20.41 -15.48 8.61
C PHE A 2 20.65 -14.13 9.31
N SER A 3 21.76 -13.47 9.00
CA SER A 3 22.09 -12.13 9.51
C SER A 3 22.47 -11.24 8.33
N LEU A 4 21.95 -10.04 8.28
CA LEU A 4 22.28 -9.05 7.26
C LEU A 4 23.76 -8.62 7.39
N SER A 5 24.46 -8.63 6.26
CA SER A 5 25.82 -8.12 6.14
C SER A 5 25.97 -7.33 4.83
N LYS A 6 27.01 -6.55 4.70
CA LYS A 6 27.30 -5.84 3.44
C LYS A 6 27.60 -6.76 2.24
N GLN A 7 27.72 -8.06 2.48
CA GLN A 7 27.89 -9.08 1.43
C GLN A 7 26.56 -9.71 1.01
N THR A 8 25.48 -9.46 1.75
CA THR A 8 24.13 -9.96 1.43
C THR A 8 23.70 -9.47 0.05
N VAL A 9 23.40 -10.39 -0.85
CA VAL A 9 22.98 -10.08 -2.24
C VAL A 9 21.46 -10.00 -2.29
N PHE A 10 20.95 -8.87 -2.73
CA PHE A 10 19.52 -8.65 -2.91
C PHE A 10 19.09 -8.81 -4.37
N GLY A 11 18.02 -9.57 -4.61
CA GLY A 11 17.28 -9.61 -5.86
C GLY A 11 15.98 -8.81 -5.72
N VAL A 12 15.78 -7.78 -6.53
CA VAL A 12 14.50 -7.06 -6.60
C VAL A 12 13.83 -7.42 -7.91
N VAL A 13 12.62 -7.96 -7.83
CA VAL A 13 12.02 -8.68 -8.95
C VAL A 13 10.68 -8.08 -9.32
N GLY A 14 10.51 -7.67 -10.57
CA GLY A 14 9.26 -7.17 -11.12
C GLY A 14 8.67 -5.98 -10.37
N GLY A 15 7.39 -5.74 -10.57
CA GLY A 15 6.67 -4.66 -9.89
C GLY A 15 6.73 -3.33 -10.63
N ASP A 16 6.66 -2.26 -9.88
CA ASP A 16 6.59 -0.90 -10.41
C ASP A 16 7.72 0.00 -9.86
N ARG A 17 7.54 1.32 -9.97
CA ARG A 17 8.52 2.31 -9.49
C ARG A 17 8.88 2.16 -8.00
N ARG A 18 8.05 1.48 -7.20
CA ARG A 18 8.34 1.22 -5.77
C ARG A 18 9.49 0.23 -5.62
N GLN A 19 9.46 -0.87 -6.38
CA GLN A 19 10.53 -1.86 -6.39
C GLN A 19 11.82 -1.26 -6.95
N ALA A 20 11.72 -0.43 -7.99
CA ALA A 20 12.88 0.30 -8.51
C ALA A 20 13.52 1.21 -7.44
N ALA A 21 12.70 1.97 -6.70
CA ALA A 21 13.19 2.82 -5.62
C ALA A 21 13.83 2.01 -4.48
N ALA A 22 13.25 0.86 -4.13
CA ALA A 22 13.84 -0.05 -3.15
C ALA A 22 15.20 -0.59 -3.61
N ALA A 23 15.35 -0.97 -4.90
CA ALA A 23 16.60 -1.44 -5.45
C ALA A 23 17.70 -0.35 -5.42
N VAL A 24 17.37 0.87 -5.83
CA VAL A 24 18.31 2.01 -5.78
C VAL A 24 18.75 2.28 -4.35
N ARG A 25 17.81 2.34 -3.40
CA ARG A 25 18.15 2.59 -1.98
C ARG A 25 19.03 1.48 -1.38
N LEU A 26 18.77 0.21 -1.69
CA LEU A 26 19.66 -0.89 -1.28
C LEU A 26 21.09 -0.70 -1.77
N ALA A 27 21.27 -0.30 -3.04
CA ALA A 27 22.59 -0.02 -3.61
C ALA A 27 23.25 1.17 -2.92
N GLU A 28 22.52 2.26 -2.64
CA GLU A 28 22.99 3.40 -1.86
C GLU A 28 23.42 3.02 -0.44
N MET A 29 22.73 2.06 0.17
CA MET A 29 23.09 1.48 1.46
C MET A 29 24.33 0.58 1.37
N GLY A 30 24.87 0.31 0.19
CA GLY A 30 26.08 -0.45 -0.06
C GLY A 30 25.88 -1.98 -0.10
N TYR A 31 24.68 -2.44 -0.37
CA TYR A 31 24.40 -3.86 -0.64
C TYR A 31 24.62 -4.19 -2.13
N PRO A 32 25.10 -5.39 -2.48
CA PRO A 32 25.02 -5.93 -3.82
C PRO A 32 23.56 -6.13 -4.22
N VAL A 33 23.11 -5.51 -5.33
CA VAL A 33 21.70 -5.53 -5.77
C VAL A 33 21.62 -5.95 -7.23
N ARG A 34 20.63 -6.76 -7.55
CA ARG A 34 20.24 -7.12 -8.92
C ARG A 34 18.75 -6.87 -9.11
N ALA A 35 18.40 -6.10 -10.12
CA ALA A 35 16.99 -5.79 -10.45
C ALA A 35 16.58 -6.60 -11.69
N PHE A 36 15.51 -7.38 -11.57
CA PHE A 36 15.01 -8.26 -12.62
C PHE A 36 13.61 -7.85 -13.06
N PHE A 37 13.35 -7.91 -14.36
CA PHE A 37 12.02 -7.63 -14.94
C PHE A 37 11.48 -6.23 -14.63
N LEU A 38 12.38 -5.24 -14.68
CA LEU A 38 12.11 -3.81 -14.43
C LEU A 38 12.68 -2.92 -15.56
N ASP A 39 12.85 -3.49 -16.75
CA ASP A 39 13.61 -2.89 -17.86
C ASP A 39 13.05 -1.55 -18.35
N GLY A 40 11.73 -1.31 -18.24
CA GLY A 40 11.07 -0.06 -18.66
C GLY A 40 11.05 1.05 -17.61
N ILE A 41 11.90 0.99 -16.56
CA ILE A 41 11.94 2.02 -15.51
C ILE A 41 13.21 2.88 -15.66
N PRO A 42 13.11 4.16 -16.10
CA PRO A 42 14.26 4.99 -16.42
C PRO A 42 15.28 5.17 -15.28
N SER A 43 14.83 5.19 -14.03
CA SER A 43 15.72 5.31 -12.87
C SER A 43 16.66 4.12 -12.69
N LEU A 44 16.33 2.96 -13.24
CA LEU A 44 17.18 1.76 -13.18
C LEU A 44 18.08 1.63 -14.40
N GLU A 45 17.70 2.15 -15.56
CA GLU A 45 18.49 2.06 -16.79
C GLU A 45 19.89 2.67 -16.64
N SER A 46 19.99 3.78 -15.91
CA SER A 46 21.26 4.47 -15.65
C SER A 46 22.02 3.97 -14.42
N SER A 47 21.39 3.10 -13.60
CA SER A 47 21.95 2.67 -12.31
C SER A 47 22.95 1.51 -12.41
N GLY A 48 22.94 0.75 -13.52
CA GLY A 48 23.70 -0.49 -13.65
C GLY A 48 23.16 -1.67 -12.83
N LEU A 49 21.98 -1.54 -12.21
CA LEU A 49 21.36 -2.57 -11.37
C LEU A 49 20.54 -3.59 -12.17
N LEU A 50 20.14 -3.24 -13.41
CA LEU A 50 19.33 -4.14 -14.24
C LEU A 50 20.09 -5.40 -14.62
N CYS A 51 19.42 -6.53 -14.47
CA CYS A 51 19.96 -7.85 -14.78
C CYS A 51 18.99 -8.59 -15.72
N SER A 52 19.46 -8.87 -16.93
CA SER A 52 18.68 -9.61 -17.95
C SER A 52 18.74 -11.12 -17.77
N ASP A 53 19.75 -11.64 -17.08
CA ASP A 53 19.93 -13.07 -16.81
C ASP A 53 19.24 -13.47 -15.49
N SER A 54 18.04 -14.04 -15.59
CA SER A 54 17.26 -14.47 -14.43
C SER A 54 17.89 -15.65 -13.67
N SER A 55 18.84 -16.40 -14.26
CA SER A 55 19.56 -17.48 -13.56
C SER A 55 20.37 -16.95 -12.38
N LEU A 56 20.72 -15.68 -12.39
CA LEU A 56 21.42 -15.00 -11.31
C LEU A 56 20.55 -14.77 -10.05
N LEU A 57 19.23 -15.04 -10.10
CA LEU A 57 18.40 -15.12 -8.91
C LEU A 57 18.90 -16.20 -7.93
N GLY A 58 19.47 -17.28 -8.44
CA GLY A 58 20.11 -18.32 -7.62
C GLY A 58 21.33 -17.86 -6.79
N GLN A 59 21.82 -16.65 -7.01
CA GLN A 59 22.90 -16.04 -6.23
C GLN A 59 22.41 -14.98 -5.24
N CYS A 60 21.09 -14.74 -5.18
CA CYS A 60 20.50 -13.77 -4.25
C CYS A 60 20.15 -14.44 -2.92
N ASP A 61 20.57 -13.82 -1.82
CA ASP A 61 20.27 -14.27 -0.46
C ASP A 61 18.86 -13.84 -0.05
N VAL A 62 18.45 -12.65 -0.51
CA VAL A 62 17.14 -12.05 -0.24
C VAL A 62 16.50 -11.68 -1.57
N VAL A 63 15.24 -12.09 -1.77
CA VAL A 63 14.47 -11.76 -2.97
C VAL A 63 13.22 -10.99 -2.59
N ILE A 64 13.06 -9.79 -3.14
CA ILE A 64 11.90 -8.92 -2.93
C ILE A 64 11.04 -8.96 -4.18
N LEU A 65 9.89 -9.61 -4.08
CA LEU A 65 8.86 -9.73 -5.09
C LEU A 65 7.90 -8.53 -5.05
N PRO A 66 7.12 -8.28 -6.12
CA PRO A 66 6.23 -7.12 -6.22
C PRO A 66 4.99 -7.19 -5.30
N MET A 67 4.19 -6.13 -5.36
CA MET A 67 2.89 -6.01 -4.70
C MET A 67 1.80 -5.58 -5.69
N PRO A 68 0.84 -6.47 -6.04
CA PRO A 68 0.79 -7.89 -5.66
C PRO A 68 1.92 -8.69 -6.30
N VAL A 69 2.23 -9.87 -5.73
CA VAL A 69 3.22 -10.80 -6.30
C VAL A 69 2.82 -11.23 -7.70
N SER A 70 1.58 -11.68 -7.83
CA SER A 70 0.94 -12.02 -9.10
C SER A 70 -0.47 -11.42 -9.17
N ARG A 71 -1.09 -11.43 -10.35
CA ARG A 71 -2.49 -11.04 -10.53
C ARG A 71 -3.44 -12.24 -10.57
N ASP A 72 -2.95 -13.38 -11.01
CA ASP A 72 -3.70 -14.61 -11.30
C ASP A 72 -3.15 -15.86 -10.57
N GLY A 73 -1.98 -15.72 -9.92
CA GLY A 73 -1.24 -16.80 -9.30
C GLY A 73 -0.30 -17.55 -10.26
N GLU A 74 -0.18 -17.09 -11.51
CA GLU A 74 0.64 -17.72 -12.56
C GLU A 74 1.71 -16.77 -13.10
N GLN A 75 1.32 -15.51 -13.36
CA GLN A 75 2.20 -14.52 -13.95
C GLN A 75 2.73 -13.56 -12.87
N LEU A 76 4.04 -13.34 -12.88
CA LEU A 76 4.68 -12.31 -12.07
C LEU A 76 4.11 -10.94 -12.42
N ASN A 77 3.80 -10.12 -11.42
CA ASN A 77 3.37 -8.76 -11.65
C ASN A 77 4.58 -7.87 -12.04
N ALA A 78 4.87 -7.79 -13.32
CA ALA A 78 5.97 -7.02 -13.89
C ALA A 78 5.49 -6.10 -15.03
N PRO A 79 4.67 -5.05 -14.73
CA PRO A 79 4.02 -4.23 -15.75
C PRO A 79 4.97 -3.36 -16.58
N PHE A 80 6.23 -3.22 -16.17
CA PHE A 80 7.26 -2.46 -16.87
C PHE A 80 8.22 -3.33 -17.69
N ASP A 81 8.10 -4.66 -17.62
CA ASP A 81 8.80 -5.56 -18.52
C ASP A 81 7.93 -5.86 -19.74
N SER A 82 8.53 -5.91 -20.91
CA SER A 82 7.82 -6.24 -22.17
C SER A 82 7.43 -7.71 -22.27
N ARG A 83 8.05 -8.57 -21.46
CA ARG A 83 7.85 -10.02 -21.45
C ARG A 83 6.77 -10.38 -20.44
N VAL A 84 6.01 -11.42 -20.75
CA VAL A 84 5.16 -12.10 -19.76
C VAL A 84 6.04 -13.09 -19.00
N VAL A 85 6.23 -12.84 -17.72
CA VAL A 85 7.13 -13.65 -16.87
C VAL A 85 6.29 -14.63 -16.05
N SER A 86 6.60 -15.91 -16.16
CA SER A 86 6.00 -16.94 -15.30
C SER A 86 6.53 -16.81 -13.87
N LEU A 87 5.61 -16.77 -12.89
CA LEU A 87 6.00 -16.75 -11.48
C LEU A 87 6.70 -18.07 -11.11
N ALA A 88 6.27 -19.21 -11.69
CA ALA A 88 6.91 -20.50 -11.46
C ALA A 88 8.37 -20.53 -11.95
N ASP A 89 8.62 -19.98 -13.17
CA ASP A 89 9.98 -19.90 -13.71
C ASP A 89 10.86 -19.00 -12.85
N CYS A 90 10.33 -17.87 -12.41
CA CYS A 90 11.04 -16.96 -11.51
C CYS A 90 11.43 -17.66 -10.18
N LEU A 91 10.46 -18.32 -9.54
CA LEU A 91 10.69 -19.02 -8.27
C LEU A 91 11.64 -20.21 -8.41
N SER A 92 11.60 -20.93 -9.55
CA SER A 92 12.50 -22.06 -9.81
C SER A 92 13.98 -21.67 -9.90
N GLN A 93 14.28 -20.40 -10.17
CA GLN A 93 15.64 -19.89 -10.21
C GLN A 93 16.17 -19.47 -8.84
N CYS A 94 15.29 -19.30 -7.85
CA CYS A 94 15.71 -18.93 -6.50
C CYS A 94 16.35 -20.11 -5.78
N ARG A 95 17.37 -19.85 -4.98
CA ARG A 95 17.96 -20.90 -4.10
C ARG A 95 17.00 -21.27 -2.97
N GLU A 96 17.00 -22.52 -2.54
CA GLU A 96 16.05 -23.03 -1.53
C GLU A 96 16.16 -22.33 -0.16
N ASP A 97 17.32 -21.78 0.17
CA ASP A 97 17.58 -21.08 1.43
C ASP A 97 17.46 -19.54 1.32
N ALA A 98 17.06 -19.01 0.16
CA ALA A 98 16.81 -17.59 0.00
C ALA A 98 15.61 -17.12 0.83
N LEU A 99 15.72 -15.93 1.41
CA LEU A 99 14.59 -15.27 2.06
C LEU A 99 13.74 -14.57 1.01
N LEU A 100 12.47 -14.97 0.89
CA LEU A 100 11.53 -14.39 -0.07
C LEU A 100 10.50 -13.51 0.62
N PHE A 101 10.34 -12.31 0.10
CA PHE A 101 9.36 -11.33 0.54
C PHE A 101 8.52 -10.86 -0.65
N GLY A 102 7.20 -10.77 -0.46
CA GLY A 102 6.29 -10.24 -1.46
C GLY A 102 5.19 -9.41 -0.79
N GLY A 103 4.42 -8.67 -1.56
CA GLY A 103 3.28 -7.96 -1.00
C GLY A 103 1.95 -8.47 -1.55
N LYS A 104 0.92 -8.53 -0.71
CA LYS A 104 -0.40 -9.05 -1.09
C LYS A 104 -0.28 -10.46 -1.69
N VAL A 105 0.40 -11.32 -0.97
CA VAL A 105 0.64 -12.72 -1.34
C VAL A 105 -0.69 -13.48 -1.33
N SER A 106 -1.08 -14.03 -2.47
CA SER A 106 -2.27 -14.87 -2.56
C SER A 106 -2.00 -16.29 -2.07
N GLN A 107 -3.07 -17.04 -1.77
CA GLN A 107 -2.95 -18.45 -1.41
C GLN A 107 -2.29 -19.26 -2.54
N LYS A 108 -2.54 -18.92 -3.81
CA LYS A 108 -1.91 -19.56 -4.97
C LYS A 108 -0.41 -19.27 -5.00
N ASP A 109 0.00 -18.01 -4.78
CA ASP A 109 1.43 -17.63 -4.72
C ASP A 109 2.16 -18.40 -3.62
N GLN A 110 1.52 -18.52 -2.44
CA GLN A 110 2.06 -19.27 -1.31
C GLN A 110 2.25 -20.76 -1.63
N GLN A 111 1.22 -21.39 -2.24
CA GLN A 111 1.27 -22.79 -2.65
C GLN A 111 2.33 -23.03 -3.73
N LEU A 112 2.48 -22.08 -4.65
CA LEU A 112 3.50 -22.17 -5.69
C LEU A 112 4.91 -22.07 -5.09
N ALA A 113 5.16 -21.11 -4.20
CA ALA A 113 6.45 -21.00 -3.51
C ALA A 113 6.80 -22.27 -2.72
N GLN A 114 5.83 -22.87 -2.04
CA GLN A 114 6.02 -24.14 -1.29
C GLN A 114 6.43 -25.32 -2.19
N ARG A 115 5.99 -25.38 -3.46
CA ARG A 115 6.41 -26.41 -4.41
C ARG A 115 7.91 -26.35 -4.69
N PHE A 116 8.50 -25.15 -4.63
CA PHE A 116 9.94 -24.92 -4.78
C PHE A 116 10.67 -24.91 -3.43
N ARG A 117 10.02 -25.30 -2.32
CA ARG A 117 10.54 -25.29 -0.95
C ARG A 117 10.94 -23.89 -0.45
N LEU A 118 10.33 -22.87 -1.02
CA LEU A 118 10.58 -21.47 -0.66
C LEU A 118 9.57 -20.99 0.37
N ASN A 119 10.03 -20.20 1.35
CA ASN A 119 9.20 -19.56 2.35
C ASN A 119 8.92 -18.10 1.92
N LEU A 120 7.78 -17.88 1.26
CA LEU A 120 7.36 -16.57 0.82
C LEU A 120 6.60 -15.84 1.94
N ARG A 121 7.14 -14.71 2.41
CA ARG A 121 6.59 -13.90 3.49
C ARG A 121 5.92 -12.64 2.92
N ASP A 122 4.74 -12.30 3.46
CA ASP A 122 4.01 -11.12 3.01
C ASP A 122 4.35 -9.89 3.88
N TYR A 123 5.11 -8.92 3.31
CA TYR A 123 5.45 -7.68 4.01
C TYR A 123 4.23 -6.75 4.19
N LEU A 124 3.16 -6.92 3.41
CA LEU A 124 1.95 -6.11 3.54
C LEU A 124 1.15 -6.45 4.81
N LEU A 125 1.40 -7.62 5.42
CA LEU A 125 0.77 -8.02 6.68
C LEU A 125 1.42 -7.36 7.90
N GLN A 126 2.56 -6.68 7.74
CA GLN A 126 3.20 -5.96 8.84
C GLN A 126 2.41 -4.70 9.19
N GLU A 127 2.11 -4.52 10.48
CA GLU A 127 1.34 -3.35 10.95
C GLU A 127 2.06 -2.04 10.67
N GLU A 128 3.37 -2.01 10.86
CA GLU A 128 4.22 -0.86 10.54
C GLU A 128 4.11 -0.47 9.06
N MET A 129 4.18 -1.46 8.14
CA MET A 129 3.97 -1.24 6.70
C MET A 129 2.62 -0.58 6.43
N ALA A 130 1.57 -1.08 7.08
CA ALA A 130 0.22 -0.58 6.87
C ALA A 130 0.02 0.85 7.42
N ILE A 131 0.70 1.18 8.55
CA ILE A 131 0.68 2.53 9.13
C ILE A 131 1.43 3.50 8.22
N LEU A 132 2.67 3.19 7.84
CA LEU A 132 3.50 4.06 7.02
C LEU A 132 2.92 4.25 5.61
N ASN A 133 2.39 3.19 5.00
CA ASN A 133 1.77 3.25 3.67
C ASN A 133 0.44 4.03 3.64
N ALA A 134 -0.15 4.31 4.81
CA ALA A 134 -1.31 5.19 4.92
C ALA A 134 -0.97 6.65 4.57
N VAL A 135 0.30 7.08 4.76
CA VAL A 135 0.74 8.46 4.44
C VAL A 135 0.64 8.73 2.94
N PRO A 136 1.36 8.03 2.05
CA PRO A 136 1.25 8.26 0.62
C PRO A 136 -0.15 7.92 0.07
N THR A 137 -0.91 7.07 0.74
CA THR A 137 -2.33 6.84 0.39
C THR A 137 -3.18 8.09 0.64
N ALA A 138 -3.02 8.71 1.80
CA ALA A 138 -3.75 9.92 2.17
C ALA A 138 -3.34 11.13 1.30
N GLU A 139 -2.05 11.29 1.00
CA GLU A 139 -1.55 12.33 0.09
C GLU A 139 -2.14 12.16 -1.32
N GLY A 140 -2.15 10.93 -1.83
CA GLY A 140 -2.77 10.65 -3.13
C GLY A 140 -4.29 10.86 -3.16
N ALA A 141 -4.98 10.63 -2.04
CA ALA A 141 -6.40 10.94 -1.91
C ALA A 141 -6.66 12.45 -1.91
N VAL A 142 -5.80 13.22 -1.24
CA VAL A 142 -5.84 14.69 -1.27
C VAL A 142 -5.54 15.23 -2.67
N GLN A 143 -4.54 14.69 -3.35
CA GLN A 143 -4.23 15.07 -4.73
C GLN A 143 -5.47 14.85 -5.62
N LEU A 144 -6.09 13.68 -5.58
CA LEU A 144 -7.31 13.41 -6.35
C LEU A 144 -8.46 14.35 -5.95
N ALA A 145 -8.61 14.66 -4.67
CA ALA A 145 -9.65 15.58 -4.23
C ALA A 145 -9.44 16.98 -4.80
N LEU A 146 -8.18 17.45 -4.90
CA LEU A 146 -7.84 18.75 -5.50
C LEU A 146 -7.99 18.74 -7.03
N GLU A 147 -7.72 17.63 -7.69
CA GLU A 147 -7.83 17.50 -9.16
C GLU A 147 -9.28 17.32 -9.64
N GLU A 148 -10.11 16.65 -8.82
CA GLU A 148 -11.43 16.19 -9.23
C GLU A 148 -12.59 17.03 -8.64
N SER A 149 -12.31 17.91 -7.65
CA SER A 149 -13.30 18.78 -7.02
C SER A 149 -13.20 20.20 -7.58
N ASP A 150 -14.35 20.84 -7.79
CA ASP A 150 -14.43 22.26 -8.11
C ASP A 150 -14.30 23.17 -6.86
N HIS A 151 -14.17 22.55 -5.66
CA HIS A 151 -14.07 23.27 -4.38
C HIS A 151 -12.64 23.19 -3.83
N THR A 152 -12.24 24.25 -3.10
CA THR A 152 -11.02 24.19 -2.27
C THR A 152 -11.23 23.23 -1.10
N LEU A 153 -10.16 22.62 -0.60
CA LEU A 153 -10.25 21.83 0.62
C LEU A 153 -10.46 22.70 1.86
N TRP A 154 -9.99 23.95 1.83
CA TRP A 154 -10.18 24.88 2.93
C TRP A 154 -11.67 25.19 3.11
N GLU A 155 -12.17 25.02 4.34
CA GLU A 155 -13.57 25.13 4.74
C GLU A 155 -14.54 24.12 4.09
N SER A 156 -14.07 23.24 3.20
CA SER A 156 -14.89 22.18 2.64
C SER A 156 -15.36 21.19 3.70
N ARG A 157 -16.63 20.78 3.61
CA ARG A 157 -17.19 19.72 4.45
C ARG A 157 -16.79 18.35 3.87
N CYS A 158 -15.91 17.66 4.61
CA CYS A 158 -15.37 16.35 4.23
C CYS A 158 -15.87 15.26 5.17
N LEU A 159 -16.44 14.19 4.64
CA LEU A 159 -16.80 13.00 5.39
C LEU A 159 -15.76 11.91 5.14
N VAL A 160 -15.10 11.43 6.18
CA VAL A 160 -14.20 10.27 6.12
C VAL A 160 -14.91 9.06 6.71
N CYS A 161 -15.24 8.08 5.86
CA CYS A 161 -15.80 6.82 6.29
C CYS A 161 -14.68 5.85 6.68
N GLY A 162 -14.66 5.47 7.97
CA GLY A 162 -13.61 4.67 8.59
C GLY A 162 -12.58 5.51 9.35
N PHE A 163 -12.11 4.98 10.49
CA PHE A 163 -11.10 5.61 11.34
C PHE A 163 -9.98 4.63 11.70
N GLY A 164 -9.60 3.81 10.70
CA GLY A 164 -8.42 2.96 10.72
C GLY A 164 -7.14 3.76 10.39
N ARG A 165 -6.08 3.06 10.00
CA ARG A 165 -4.78 3.66 9.65
C ARG A 165 -4.92 4.75 8.58
N CYS A 166 -5.50 4.42 7.42
CA CYS A 166 -5.73 5.39 6.34
C CYS A 166 -6.70 6.52 6.76
N GLY A 167 -7.83 6.19 7.40
CA GLY A 167 -8.81 7.19 7.80
C GLY A 167 -8.26 8.21 8.79
N LYS A 168 -7.45 7.79 9.76
CA LYS A 168 -6.77 8.69 10.72
C LYS A 168 -5.80 9.64 10.04
N THR A 169 -4.90 9.09 9.22
CA THR A 169 -3.91 9.87 8.49
C THR A 169 -4.58 10.88 7.56
N LEU A 170 -5.57 10.43 6.80
CA LEU A 170 -6.34 11.27 5.88
C LEU A 170 -7.10 12.39 6.61
N ALA A 171 -7.75 12.09 7.72
CA ALA A 171 -8.47 13.09 8.51
C ALA A 171 -7.55 14.18 9.05
N LEU A 172 -6.37 13.80 9.54
CA LEU A 172 -5.36 14.76 10.02
C LEU A 172 -4.83 15.63 8.88
N LEU A 173 -4.59 15.04 7.70
CA LEU A 173 -4.13 15.77 6.54
C LEU A 173 -5.18 16.77 6.05
N LEU A 174 -6.45 16.36 5.90
CA LEU A 174 -7.56 17.24 5.53
C LEU A 174 -7.76 18.38 6.54
N LYS A 175 -7.63 18.09 7.83
CA LYS A 175 -7.66 19.11 8.88
C LYS A 175 -6.53 20.13 8.72
N GLY A 176 -5.32 19.67 8.31
CA GLY A 176 -4.19 20.55 8.00
C GLY A 176 -4.46 21.50 6.82
N PHE A 177 -5.28 21.09 5.86
CA PHE A 177 -5.79 21.95 4.78
C PHE A 177 -6.92 22.88 5.21
N GLY A 178 -7.38 22.83 6.47
CA GLY A 178 -8.47 23.67 6.97
C GLY A 178 -9.86 23.14 6.63
N ALA A 179 -10.00 21.86 6.22
CA ALA A 179 -11.30 21.25 5.95
C ALA A 179 -12.11 21.02 7.26
N GLN A 180 -13.43 21.05 7.15
CA GLN A 180 -14.36 20.68 8.21
C GLN A 180 -14.60 19.16 8.14
N VAL A 181 -13.79 18.41 8.89
CA VAL A 181 -13.79 16.94 8.80
C VAL A 181 -14.76 16.31 9.77
N THR A 182 -15.65 15.46 9.24
CA THR A 182 -16.52 14.56 10.00
C THR A 182 -16.04 13.13 9.81
N ILE A 183 -15.92 12.38 10.90
CA ILE A 183 -15.52 10.96 10.89
C ILE A 183 -16.77 10.09 11.05
N ALA A 184 -17.01 9.17 10.13
CA ALA A 184 -18.00 8.12 10.29
C ALA A 184 -17.32 6.81 10.65
N ALA A 185 -17.59 6.26 11.82
CA ALA A 185 -16.98 5.03 12.29
C ALA A 185 -17.96 4.11 13.00
N ARG A 186 -17.65 2.81 13.04
CA ARG A 186 -18.48 1.79 13.67
C ARG A 186 -18.23 1.68 15.18
N LYS A 187 -16.96 1.74 15.58
CA LYS A 187 -16.56 1.51 16.98
C LYS A 187 -16.71 2.80 17.80
N GLN A 188 -17.30 2.70 18.98
CA GLN A 188 -17.41 3.83 19.91
C GLN A 188 -16.04 4.37 20.35
N SER A 189 -15.03 3.49 20.48
CA SER A 189 -13.65 3.90 20.75
C SER A 189 -13.06 4.80 19.65
N ASP A 190 -13.36 4.50 18.38
CA ASP A 190 -12.90 5.31 17.25
C ASP A 190 -13.59 6.68 17.23
N LEU A 191 -14.90 6.72 17.52
CA LEU A 191 -15.66 7.96 17.63
C LEU A 191 -15.17 8.82 18.80
N ALA A 192 -14.87 8.21 19.94
CA ALA A 192 -14.30 8.91 21.09
C ALA A 192 -12.92 9.49 20.75
N LEU A 193 -12.04 8.69 20.15
CA LEU A 193 -10.72 9.15 19.72
C LEU A 193 -10.80 10.27 18.68
N ALA A 194 -11.72 10.17 17.70
CA ALA A 194 -11.92 11.22 16.72
C ALA A 194 -12.29 12.56 17.39
N ARG A 195 -13.20 12.52 18.38
CA ARG A 195 -13.58 13.74 19.15
C ARG A 195 -12.41 14.32 19.96
N THR A 196 -11.57 13.50 20.59
CA THR A 196 -10.39 13.98 21.33
C THR A 196 -9.36 14.65 20.42
N LEU A 197 -9.32 14.24 19.13
CA LEU A 197 -8.49 14.87 18.11
C LEU A 197 -9.15 16.10 17.46
N GLY A 198 -10.34 16.49 17.94
CA GLY A 198 -11.07 17.68 17.49
C GLY A 198 -11.80 17.52 16.15
N PHE A 199 -12.23 16.29 15.83
CA PHE A 199 -13.12 16.02 14.69
C PHE A 199 -14.57 15.89 15.13
N SER A 200 -15.50 16.25 14.23
CA SER A 200 -16.89 15.77 14.35
C SER A 200 -16.91 14.26 14.14
N ALA A 201 -17.72 13.53 14.91
CA ALA A 201 -17.73 12.07 14.83
C ALA A 201 -19.14 11.50 14.96
N VAL A 202 -19.52 10.67 14.00
CA VAL A 202 -20.87 10.10 13.86
C VAL A 202 -20.80 8.58 13.68
N PRO A 203 -21.81 7.84 14.21
CA PRO A 203 -21.91 6.42 13.90
C PRO A 203 -22.13 6.18 12.40
N ILE A 204 -21.41 5.22 11.83
CA ILE A 204 -21.48 4.95 10.39
C ILE A 204 -22.88 4.52 9.91
N GLY A 205 -23.66 3.91 10.77
CA GLY A 205 -25.07 3.53 10.48
C GLY A 205 -26.05 4.73 10.50
N CYS A 206 -25.56 5.96 10.74
CA CYS A 206 -26.39 7.19 10.76
C CYS A 206 -25.87 8.23 9.77
N ILE A 207 -25.06 7.83 8.78
CA ILE A 207 -24.39 8.77 7.83
C ILE A 207 -25.39 9.52 6.96
N GLU A 208 -26.56 8.93 6.66
CA GLU A 208 -27.61 9.53 5.81
C GLU A 208 -27.97 10.96 6.23
N GLN A 209 -27.98 11.24 7.54
CA GLN A 209 -28.29 12.57 8.08
C GLN A 209 -27.21 13.62 7.79
N PHE A 210 -26.02 13.17 7.44
CA PHE A 210 -24.83 14.04 7.22
C PHE A 210 -24.49 14.19 5.75
N LEU A 211 -24.85 13.19 4.90
CA LEU A 211 -24.57 13.19 3.46
C LEU A 211 -25.04 14.46 2.71
N PRO A 212 -26.24 15.04 3.00
CA PRO A 212 -26.74 16.20 2.27
C PRO A 212 -25.85 17.45 2.35
N HIS A 213 -24.91 17.45 3.28
CA HIS A 213 -24.07 18.62 3.53
C HIS A 213 -22.61 18.40 3.13
N GLN A 214 -22.26 17.23 2.58
CA GLN A 214 -20.87 16.93 2.24
C GLN A 214 -20.52 17.38 0.83
N GLN A 215 -19.33 17.94 0.69
CA GLN A 215 -18.75 18.30 -0.61
C GLN A 215 -17.79 17.18 -1.08
N ILE A 216 -17.11 16.53 -0.13
CA ILE A 216 -16.16 15.46 -0.43
C ILE A 216 -16.39 14.31 0.55
N ILE A 217 -16.55 13.10 0.03
CA ILE A 217 -16.66 11.86 0.82
C ILE A 217 -15.50 10.95 0.47
N LEU A 218 -14.75 10.52 1.49
CA LEU A 218 -13.59 9.64 1.30
C LEU A 218 -13.83 8.35 2.08
N ASN A 219 -14.07 7.25 1.34
CA ASN A 219 -14.31 5.96 1.95
C ASN A 219 -13.02 5.15 2.11
N THR A 220 -12.75 4.67 3.35
CA THR A 220 -11.64 3.77 3.66
C THR A 220 -12.10 2.39 4.14
N VAL A 221 -13.40 2.14 4.15
CA VAL A 221 -14.01 0.89 4.65
C VAL A 221 -14.23 -0.09 3.50
N PRO A 222 -13.62 -1.29 3.51
CA PRO A 222 -13.76 -2.30 2.46
C PRO A 222 -15.04 -3.15 2.64
N ALA A 223 -16.17 -2.48 2.87
CA ALA A 223 -17.49 -3.09 2.98
C ALA A 223 -18.53 -2.09 2.46
N PRO A 224 -19.69 -2.55 1.95
CA PRO A 224 -20.74 -1.65 1.44
C PRO A 224 -21.17 -0.62 2.49
N ILE A 225 -20.94 0.66 2.19
CA ILE A 225 -21.27 1.80 3.07
C ILE A 225 -22.13 2.82 2.32
N LEU A 226 -21.85 3.05 1.05
CA LEU A 226 -22.54 4.01 0.18
C LEU A 226 -23.18 3.24 -0.98
N GLY A 227 -24.32 2.63 -0.71
CA GLY A 227 -25.19 2.05 -1.72
C GLY A 227 -26.19 3.07 -2.27
N GLN A 228 -27.10 2.62 -3.14
CA GLN A 228 -28.12 3.48 -3.74
C GLN A 228 -28.97 4.20 -2.67
N SER A 229 -29.27 3.53 -1.54
CA SER A 229 -30.06 4.08 -0.42
C SER A 229 -29.39 5.27 0.27
N GLU A 230 -28.06 5.28 0.35
CA GLU A 230 -27.28 6.37 0.94
C GLU A 230 -26.96 7.44 -0.10
N LEU A 231 -26.61 7.03 -1.32
CA LEU A 231 -26.18 7.95 -2.40
C LEU A 231 -27.26 8.95 -2.80
N ILE A 232 -28.54 8.62 -2.69
CA ILE A 232 -29.65 9.55 -3.00
C ILE A 232 -29.68 10.80 -2.12
N TYR A 233 -29.00 10.77 -0.96
CA TYR A 233 -28.86 11.92 -0.07
C TYR A 233 -27.65 12.80 -0.38
N CYS A 234 -26.74 12.35 -1.24
CA CYS A 234 -25.55 13.13 -1.60
C CYS A 234 -25.93 14.28 -2.54
N PRO A 235 -25.34 15.48 -2.35
CA PRO A 235 -25.46 16.56 -3.33
C PRO A 235 -24.93 16.12 -4.71
N PRO A 236 -25.50 16.65 -5.82
CA PRO A 236 -25.03 16.30 -7.17
C PRO A 236 -23.56 16.68 -7.45
N ASP A 237 -23.06 17.74 -6.78
CA ASP A 237 -21.69 18.23 -6.88
C ASP A 237 -20.73 17.59 -5.86
N CYS A 238 -21.20 16.62 -5.09
CA CYS A 238 -20.37 15.88 -4.14
C CYS A 238 -19.37 14.97 -4.86
N LEU A 239 -18.10 15.09 -4.51
CA LEU A 239 -17.07 14.15 -4.95
C LEU A 239 -16.93 12.98 -3.97
N ILE A 240 -16.98 11.75 -4.47
CA ILE A 240 -16.79 10.54 -3.68
C ILE A 240 -15.52 9.81 -4.12
N LEU A 241 -14.59 9.58 -3.19
CA LEU A 241 -13.35 8.82 -3.42
C LEU A 241 -13.39 7.52 -2.62
N ASP A 242 -13.42 6.38 -3.31
CA ASP A 242 -13.35 5.05 -2.68
C ASP A 242 -11.91 4.55 -2.63
N LEU A 243 -11.27 4.72 -1.47
CA LEU A 243 -9.88 4.34 -1.18
C LEU A 243 -9.77 2.89 -0.68
N ALA A 244 -10.90 2.29 -0.37
CA ALA A 244 -10.94 0.96 0.22
C ALA A 244 -10.44 -0.10 -0.76
N SER A 245 -9.76 -1.13 -0.23
CA SER A 245 -9.40 -2.30 -1.04
C SER A 245 -10.66 -3.01 -1.56
N LEU A 246 -10.51 -3.76 -2.65
CA LEU A 246 -11.63 -4.51 -3.23
C LEU A 246 -12.31 -5.42 -2.18
N PRO A 247 -13.65 -5.48 -2.19
CA PRO A 247 -14.58 -4.99 -3.23
C PRO A 247 -14.84 -3.47 -3.21
N GLY A 248 -14.33 -2.73 -2.22
CA GLY A 248 -14.66 -1.33 -2.00
C GLY A 248 -15.90 -1.15 -1.13
N GLY A 249 -16.32 0.09 -0.93
CA GLY A 249 -17.48 0.41 -0.10
C GLY A 249 -18.50 1.33 -0.75
N VAL A 250 -18.26 1.72 -2.01
CA VAL A 250 -19.14 2.62 -2.79
C VAL A 250 -19.70 1.85 -3.99
N ASP A 251 -21.00 1.95 -4.19
CA ASP A 251 -21.69 1.47 -5.39
C ASP A 251 -21.50 2.47 -6.52
N LEU A 252 -20.41 2.29 -7.29
CA LEU A 252 -20.06 3.19 -8.40
C LEU A 252 -21.13 3.22 -9.51
N PRO A 253 -21.71 2.09 -9.92
CA PRO A 253 -22.82 2.11 -10.88
C PRO A 253 -24.04 2.91 -10.41
N ALA A 254 -24.40 2.79 -9.14
CA ALA A 254 -25.50 3.59 -8.58
C ALA A 254 -25.15 5.09 -8.51
N ALA A 255 -23.91 5.43 -8.15
CA ALA A 255 -23.44 6.81 -8.17
C ALA A 255 -23.52 7.44 -9.57
N GLU A 256 -23.09 6.70 -10.60
CA GLU A 256 -23.17 7.11 -12.00
C GLU A 256 -24.62 7.36 -12.46
N GLN A 257 -25.55 6.45 -12.10
CA GLN A 257 -26.99 6.61 -12.40
C GLN A 257 -27.61 7.83 -11.74
N LEU A 258 -27.10 8.23 -10.57
CA LEU A 258 -27.54 9.41 -9.82
C LEU A 258 -26.81 10.68 -10.25
N GLY A 259 -25.86 10.61 -11.19
CA GLY A 259 -25.06 11.73 -11.66
C GLY A 259 -24.03 12.24 -10.62
N ILE A 260 -23.68 11.41 -9.64
CA ILE A 260 -22.71 11.73 -8.60
C ILE A 260 -21.32 11.30 -9.06
N ARG A 261 -20.34 12.21 -8.95
CA ARG A 261 -18.95 11.92 -9.29
C ARG A 261 -18.31 11.03 -8.23
N ALA A 262 -18.14 9.74 -8.54
CA ALA A 262 -17.54 8.76 -7.65
C ALA A 262 -16.39 8.02 -8.36
N LEU A 263 -15.22 7.95 -7.70
CA LEU A 263 -14.02 7.36 -8.26
C LEU A 263 -13.43 6.31 -7.33
N ARG A 264 -12.97 5.20 -7.91
CA ARG A 264 -12.18 4.20 -7.18
C ARG A 264 -10.70 4.55 -7.24
N ALA A 265 -10.12 4.84 -6.09
CA ALA A 265 -8.76 5.35 -5.95
C ALA A 265 -7.82 4.27 -5.37
N LEU A 266 -7.43 3.31 -6.21
CA LEU A 266 -6.54 2.20 -5.81
C LEU A 266 -5.08 2.49 -6.17
N ALA A 267 -4.17 1.84 -5.42
CA ALA A 267 -2.73 1.84 -5.65
C ALA A 267 -2.09 3.25 -5.62
N LEU A 268 -2.65 4.17 -4.84
CA LEU A 268 -2.18 5.55 -4.72
C LEU A 268 -0.69 5.66 -4.36
N PRO A 269 -0.14 4.92 -3.37
CA PRO A 269 1.28 5.04 -3.02
C PRO A 269 2.23 4.85 -4.20
N GLY A 270 1.95 3.87 -5.06
CA GLY A 270 2.78 3.62 -6.25
C GLY A 270 2.63 4.67 -7.35
N LYS A 271 1.51 5.42 -7.37
CA LYS A 271 1.22 6.47 -8.36
C LYS A 271 1.81 7.81 -7.95
N VAL A 272 1.61 8.22 -6.69
CA VAL A 272 1.89 9.59 -6.23
C VAL A 272 3.24 9.72 -5.54
N ALA A 273 3.69 8.70 -4.80
CA ALA A 273 4.93 8.72 -4.04
C ALA A 273 5.70 7.38 -4.12
N PRO A 274 6.06 6.90 -5.34
CA PRO A 274 6.69 5.58 -5.49
C PRO A 274 8.02 5.44 -4.77
N VAL A 275 8.80 6.52 -4.62
CA VAL A 275 10.08 6.51 -3.90
C VAL A 275 9.84 6.24 -2.42
N THR A 276 8.99 7.04 -1.77
CA THR A 276 8.64 6.86 -0.36
C THR A 276 8.03 5.48 -0.12
N ALA A 277 7.09 5.05 -0.97
CA ALA A 277 6.46 3.74 -0.83
C ALA A 277 7.44 2.58 -1.05
N GLY A 278 8.44 2.74 -1.92
CA GLY A 278 9.53 1.77 -2.11
C GLY A 278 10.45 1.69 -0.89
N HIS A 279 10.77 2.83 -0.29
CA HIS A 279 11.55 2.87 0.96
C HIS A 279 10.80 2.20 2.12
N ILE A 280 9.49 2.43 2.25
CA ILE A 280 8.66 1.77 3.28
C ILE A 280 8.67 0.24 3.09
N ILE A 281 8.54 -0.26 1.85
CA ILE A 281 8.65 -1.69 1.55
C ILE A 281 10.01 -2.21 2.01
N LEU A 282 11.09 -1.54 1.63
CA LEU A 282 12.45 -1.96 1.95
C LEU A 282 12.70 -1.99 3.47
N ASP A 283 12.36 -0.89 4.17
CA ASP A 283 12.56 -0.79 5.61
C ASP A 283 11.78 -1.90 6.35
N THR A 284 10.53 -2.18 5.90
CA THR A 284 9.73 -3.29 6.43
C THR A 284 10.40 -4.65 6.20
N VAL A 285 10.93 -4.90 5.00
CA VAL A 285 11.64 -6.17 4.71
C VAL A 285 12.88 -6.30 5.58
N ILE A 286 13.67 -5.25 5.75
CA ILE A 286 14.85 -5.25 6.62
C ILE A 286 14.45 -5.56 8.06
N ASN A 287 13.44 -4.89 8.60
CA ASN A 287 12.94 -5.12 9.96
C ASN A 287 12.44 -6.56 10.14
N MET A 288 11.77 -7.15 9.12
CA MET A 288 11.36 -8.55 9.16
C MET A 288 12.55 -9.52 9.22
N ILE A 289 13.66 -9.20 8.55
CA ILE A 289 14.87 -10.03 8.58
C ILE A 289 15.57 -9.89 9.94
N GLU A 290 15.68 -8.67 10.45
CA GLU A 290 16.32 -8.40 11.74
C GLU A 290 15.55 -8.99 12.93
N ALA A 291 14.21 -8.99 12.86
CA ALA A 291 13.36 -9.61 13.88
C ALA A 291 13.54 -11.15 13.98
N ASP A 292 13.96 -11.81 12.90
CA ASP A 292 14.27 -13.25 12.90
C ASP A 292 15.70 -13.55 13.38
N SER A 293 16.55 -12.53 13.50
CA SER A 293 17.90 -12.66 14.03
C SER A 293 17.86 -12.61 15.57
N PRO A 294 18.66 -13.41 16.30
CA PRO A 294 18.68 -13.28 17.75
C PRO A 294 19.17 -11.90 18.11
N SER A 295 18.36 -11.15 18.83
CA SER A 295 18.77 -9.86 19.37
C SER A 295 19.91 -10.06 20.37
N ASP A 296 21.04 -9.40 20.16
CA ASP A 296 22.10 -9.18 21.16
C ASP A 296 21.62 -8.27 22.36
N CYS A 297 20.30 -8.19 22.57
CA CYS A 297 19.72 -7.43 23.66
C CYS A 297 19.76 -8.12 25.03
N ALA A 298 20.66 -9.11 25.23
CA ALA A 298 20.84 -9.77 26.55
C ALA A 298 21.84 -9.06 27.48
N GLU A 299 22.47 -7.94 27.07
CA GLU A 299 23.54 -7.34 27.92
C GLU A 299 23.12 -6.13 28.76
N THR A 300 21.87 -5.71 28.79
CA THR A 300 21.45 -4.51 29.57
C THR A 300 20.64 -4.81 30.85
N GLU A 301 20.35 -6.06 31.19
CA GLU A 301 19.64 -6.41 32.45
C GLU A 301 20.53 -6.87 33.61
N SER A 302 21.86 -6.93 33.45
CA SER A 302 22.76 -7.34 34.56
C SER A 302 23.37 -6.17 35.36
N MET A 303 22.91 -4.93 35.15
CA MET A 303 23.35 -3.75 35.91
C MET A 303 22.18 -2.94 36.47
N ARG A 304 21.29 -3.57 37.21
CA ARG A 304 20.44 -2.87 38.19
C ARG A 304 20.25 -3.69 39.44
#